data_737e9e482ef8b37fb5ac0245456fbc7b
#
_entry.id   737e9e482ef8b37fb5ac0245456fbc7b
#
_cell.length_a   1.000
_cell.length_b   1.000
_cell.length_c   1.000
_cell.angle_alpha   90.00
_cell.angle_beta   90.00
_cell.angle_gamma   90.00
#
_symmetry.space_group_name_H-M   'P 1'
#
loop_
_entity.id
_entity.type
_entity.pdbx_description
1 polymer ?
#
loop_
_entity_poly.entity_id
_entity_poly.type
_entity_poly.pdbx_seq_one_letter_code
_entity_poly.pdbx_strand_id
1 'polypeptide(L)'
;AFQLGLYNEYYGSPDYISQDLQRVLDVTEEDINRVYLKYIKNKNYVLTSFVPKGKVDLVAEGSKLFPVKEEKIVKNKSKKTSNVANIEVDKIPSSFDRTVEPVDGPQPGLNLPSVWKHDYDKGVEVYGAIHDELPLISFGINIEGGMMLDDPEKIGVANLITDMMMEGTANKTPLELEEAIDALGSSISMFTGKSSINIEAFTLKRNFNETLALV
;
A
#
# COMPACT_ATOMS: atom_id res chain seq x y z
N ALA A 1 0.77 -2.10 15.62
CA ALA A 1 -0.03 -1.95 16.84
C ALA A 1 -1.49 -2.36 16.63
N PHE A 2 -2.18 -1.82 15.62
CA PHE A 2 -3.61 -2.11 15.36
C PHE A 2 -3.89 -3.61 15.14
N GLN A 3 -3.11 -4.29 14.32
CA GLN A 3 -3.27 -5.72 14.04
C GLN A 3 -3.08 -6.60 15.27
N LEU A 4 -2.13 -6.27 16.14
CA LEU A 4 -1.94 -6.98 17.41
C LEU A 4 -3.15 -6.82 18.33
N GLY A 5 -3.78 -5.63 18.33
CA GLY A 5 -5.04 -5.39 19.04
C GLY A 5 -6.19 -6.24 18.50
N LEU A 6 -6.32 -6.35 17.16
CA LEU A 6 -7.32 -7.21 16.53
C LEU A 6 -7.10 -8.70 16.87
N TYR A 7 -5.87 -9.16 16.82
CA TYR A 7 -5.57 -10.54 17.17
C TYR A 7 -5.89 -10.83 18.64
N ASN A 8 -5.56 -9.91 19.55
CA ASN A 8 -5.93 -10.07 20.95
C ASN A 8 -7.45 -10.13 21.16
N GLU A 9 -8.21 -9.25 20.47
CA GLU A 9 -9.67 -9.18 20.60
C GLU A 9 -10.38 -10.40 20.02
N TYR A 10 -10.02 -10.83 18.78
CA TYR A 10 -10.74 -11.87 18.07
C TYR A 10 -10.18 -13.28 18.28
N TYR A 11 -8.90 -13.41 18.62
CA TYR A 11 -8.22 -14.70 18.76
C TYR A 11 -7.61 -14.92 20.15
N GLY A 12 -7.74 -13.94 21.05
CA GLY A 12 -7.33 -14.04 22.45
C GLY A 12 -5.82 -13.89 22.70
N SER A 13 -5.03 -13.64 21.66
CA SER A 13 -3.59 -13.42 21.80
C SER A 13 -3.03 -12.57 20.67
N PRO A 14 -2.19 -11.57 20.94
CA PRO A 14 -1.46 -10.82 19.92
C PRO A 14 -0.46 -11.70 19.14
N ASP A 15 0.01 -12.81 19.71
CA ASP A 15 0.97 -13.74 19.07
C ASP A 15 0.33 -14.59 17.97
N TYR A 16 -0.97 -14.42 17.73
CA TYR A 16 -1.68 -15.13 16.66
C TYR A 16 -1.12 -14.83 15.27
N ILE A 17 -0.35 -13.75 15.12
CA ILE A 17 0.25 -13.34 13.83
C ILE A 17 1.04 -14.46 13.14
N SER A 18 1.79 -15.25 13.90
CA SER A 18 2.57 -16.36 13.34
C SER A 18 1.68 -17.51 12.85
N GLN A 19 0.59 -17.77 13.56
CA GLN A 19 -0.40 -18.78 13.18
C GLN A 19 -1.19 -18.36 11.94
N ASP A 20 -1.52 -17.08 11.84
CA ASP A 20 -2.25 -16.53 10.71
C ASP A 20 -1.43 -16.62 9.41
N LEU A 21 -0.14 -16.28 9.49
CA LEU A 21 0.79 -16.48 8.38
C LEU A 21 0.87 -17.97 7.96
N GLN A 22 1.01 -18.88 8.93
CA GLN A 22 1.09 -20.31 8.63
C GLN A 22 -0.20 -20.83 7.96
N ARG A 23 -1.36 -20.36 8.41
CA ARG A 23 -2.65 -20.71 7.76
C ARG A 23 -2.72 -20.29 6.30
N VAL A 24 -2.14 -19.15 5.95
CA VAL A 24 -2.07 -18.71 4.54
C VAL A 24 -1.12 -19.58 3.75
N LEU A 25 0.04 -19.90 4.32
CA LEU A 25 1.05 -20.76 3.68
C LEU A 25 0.59 -22.22 3.50
N ASP A 26 -0.29 -22.71 4.36
CA ASP A 26 -0.83 -24.08 4.32
C ASP A 26 -1.98 -24.25 3.33
N VAL A 27 -2.49 -23.15 2.71
CA VAL A 27 -3.59 -23.22 1.74
C VAL A 27 -3.14 -23.99 0.50
N THR A 28 -3.91 -25.01 0.14
CA THR A 28 -3.69 -25.84 -1.04
C THR A 28 -4.65 -25.50 -2.17
N GLU A 29 -4.35 -25.98 -3.38
CA GLU A 29 -5.25 -25.86 -4.53
C GLU A 29 -6.60 -26.57 -4.25
N GLU A 30 -6.57 -27.69 -3.56
CA GLU A 30 -7.76 -28.43 -3.14
C GLU A 30 -8.63 -27.60 -2.18
N ASP A 31 -8.04 -26.84 -1.28
CA ASP A 31 -8.76 -25.95 -0.39
C ASP A 31 -9.46 -24.83 -1.15
N ILE A 32 -8.76 -24.21 -2.09
CA ILE A 32 -9.32 -23.18 -2.97
C ILE A 32 -10.51 -23.74 -3.74
N ASN A 33 -10.34 -24.90 -4.37
CA ASN A 33 -11.40 -25.55 -5.14
C ASN A 33 -12.60 -25.92 -4.26
N ARG A 34 -12.36 -26.47 -3.08
CA ARG A 34 -13.40 -26.79 -2.09
C ARG A 34 -14.22 -25.55 -1.70
N VAL A 35 -13.54 -24.44 -1.41
CA VAL A 35 -14.19 -23.17 -1.04
C VAL A 35 -14.99 -22.61 -2.22
N TYR A 36 -14.41 -22.62 -3.43
CA TYR A 36 -15.09 -22.21 -4.65
C TYR A 36 -16.38 -23.00 -4.88
N LEU A 37 -16.32 -24.33 -4.79
CA LEU A 37 -17.50 -25.19 -4.96
C LEU A 37 -18.56 -24.96 -3.88
N LYS A 38 -18.14 -24.69 -2.65
CA LYS A 38 -19.03 -24.50 -1.51
C LYS A 38 -19.73 -23.15 -1.52
N TYR A 39 -19.03 -22.08 -1.88
CA TYR A 39 -19.52 -20.73 -1.65
C TYR A 39 -19.80 -19.92 -2.93
N ILE A 40 -19.23 -20.31 -4.08
CA ILE A 40 -19.29 -19.51 -5.31
C ILE A 40 -20.02 -20.27 -6.44
N LYS A 41 -19.55 -21.47 -6.78
CA LYS A 41 -20.11 -22.22 -7.92
C LYS A 41 -21.59 -22.54 -7.71
N ASN A 42 -22.42 -22.12 -8.65
CA ASN A 42 -23.88 -22.36 -8.63
C ASN A 42 -24.60 -21.77 -7.40
N LYS A 43 -24.04 -20.70 -6.81
CA LYS A 43 -24.70 -19.94 -5.75
C LYS A 43 -25.35 -18.69 -6.32
N ASN A 44 -26.39 -18.21 -5.61
CA ASN A 44 -26.97 -16.94 -5.93
C ASN A 44 -25.95 -15.81 -5.65
N TYR A 45 -25.86 -14.87 -6.56
CA TYR A 45 -24.98 -13.72 -6.43
C TYR A 45 -25.68 -12.44 -6.87
N VAL A 46 -25.18 -11.31 -6.43
CA VAL A 46 -25.61 -9.99 -6.92
C VAL A 46 -24.47 -9.47 -7.80
N LEU A 47 -24.81 -9.17 -9.05
CA LEU A 47 -23.90 -8.56 -10.00
C LEU A 47 -24.26 -7.10 -10.18
N THR A 48 -23.29 -6.22 -9.96
CA THR A 48 -23.43 -4.79 -10.23
C THR A 48 -22.47 -4.38 -11.35
N SER A 49 -22.99 -3.71 -12.36
CA SER A 49 -22.19 -3.16 -13.46
C SER A 49 -22.02 -1.66 -13.27
N PHE A 50 -20.79 -1.19 -13.21
CA PHE A 50 -20.46 0.22 -13.18
C PHE A 50 -20.00 0.66 -14.57
N VAL A 51 -20.83 1.42 -15.27
CA VAL A 51 -20.57 1.81 -16.65
C VAL A 51 -20.70 3.33 -16.81
N PRO A 52 -20.03 3.94 -17.79
CA PRO A 52 -20.21 5.36 -18.07
C PRO A 52 -21.67 5.71 -18.34
N LYS A 53 -22.08 6.90 -17.92
CA LYS A 53 -23.46 7.36 -18.10
C LYS A 53 -23.89 7.29 -19.57
N GLY A 54 -24.97 6.59 -19.83
CA GLY A 54 -25.52 6.39 -21.18
C GLY A 54 -24.96 5.20 -21.96
N LYS A 55 -23.96 4.47 -21.41
CA LYS A 55 -23.37 3.27 -22.03
C LYS A 55 -24.00 1.98 -21.49
N VAL A 56 -25.30 1.84 -21.71
CA VAL A 56 -26.07 0.67 -21.22
C VAL A 56 -25.67 -0.63 -21.92
N ASP A 57 -25.11 -0.53 -23.10
CA ASP A 57 -24.52 -1.62 -23.87
C ASP A 57 -23.33 -2.32 -23.23
N LEU A 58 -22.65 -1.64 -22.29
CA LEU A 58 -21.52 -2.19 -21.52
C LEU A 58 -21.94 -2.94 -20.24
N VAL A 59 -23.22 -2.97 -19.93
CA VAL A 59 -23.74 -3.71 -18.77
C VAL A 59 -23.57 -5.20 -18.97
N ALA A 60 -23.21 -5.94 -17.92
CA ALA A 60 -23.05 -7.38 -18.02
C ALA A 60 -24.32 -8.06 -18.54
N GLU A 61 -24.14 -9.02 -19.45
CA GLU A 61 -25.24 -9.75 -20.08
C GLU A 61 -26.17 -10.39 -19.03
N GLY A 62 -27.47 -10.34 -19.25
CA GLY A 62 -28.48 -10.85 -18.33
C GLY A 62 -28.80 -9.93 -17.13
N SER A 63 -28.16 -8.77 -17.03
CA SER A 63 -28.48 -7.79 -16.00
C SER A 63 -29.91 -7.27 -16.15
N LYS A 64 -30.62 -7.14 -15.04
CA LYS A 64 -31.95 -6.55 -14.98
C LYS A 64 -31.90 -5.27 -14.15
N LEU A 65 -32.50 -4.21 -14.67
CA LEU A 65 -32.65 -2.99 -13.90
C LEU A 65 -33.47 -3.28 -12.64
N PHE A 66 -32.89 -3.08 -11.49
CA PHE A 66 -33.59 -3.17 -10.22
C PHE A 66 -34.04 -1.77 -9.79
N PRO A 67 -35.35 -1.51 -9.65
CA PRO A 67 -35.84 -0.21 -9.21
C PRO A 67 -35.47 -0.02 -7.74
N VAL A 68 -34.47 0.80 -7.48
CA VAL A 68 -34.10 1.21 -6.13
C VAL A 68 -35.15 2.19 -5.63
N LYS A 69 -35.93 1.81 -4.61
CA LYS A 69 -36.71 2.78 -3.86
C LYS A 69 -35.77 3.51 -2.91
N GLU A 70 -35.49 4.76 -3.22
CA GLU A 70 -34.77 5.61 -2.28
C GLU A 70 -35.58 5.73 -0.99
N GLU A 71 -35.01 5.25 0.11
CA GLU A 71 -35.57 5.51 1.42
C GLU A 71 -35.50 7.02 1.67
N LYS A 72 -36.65 7.64 1.95
CA LYS A 72 -36.65 9.02 2.41
C LYS A 72 -35.91 9.06 3.74
N ILE A 73 -34.70 9.57 3.73
CA ILE A 73 -33.99 9.86 4.96
C ILE A 73 -34.80 10.92 5.71
N VAL A 74 -35.70 10.47 6.58
CA VAL A 74 -36.38 11.33 7.53
C VAL A 74 -35.24 11.85 8.42
N LYS A 75 -34.81 13.09 8.19
CA LYS A 75 -34.00 13.80 9.17
C LYS A 75 -34.82 13.90 10.43
N ASN A 76 -34.81 12.87 11.25
CA ASN A 76 -35.25 13.02 12.62
C ASN A 76 -34.42 14.21 13.14
N LYS A 77 -35.10 15.34 13.34
CA LYS A 77 -34.55 16.37 14.20
C LYS A 77 -34.29 15.63 15.51
N SER A 78 -33.07 15.15 15.67
CA SER A 78 -32.65 14.61 16.94
C SER A 78 -33.04 15.68 17.95
N LYS A 79 -34.11 15.44 18.69
CA LYS A 79 -34.33 16.14 19.95
C LYS A 79 -32.95 16.04 20.57
N LYS A 80 -32.29 17.20 20.78
CA LYS A 80 -31.13 17.26 21.64
C LYS A 80 -31.59 16.63 22.96
N THR A 81 -31.43 15.33 23.07
CA THR A 81 -31.53 14.64 24.33
C THR A 81 -30.28 15.07 25.10
N SER A 82 -30.39 16.26 25.66
CA SER A 82 -29.48 16.73 26.71
C SER A 82 -29.59 15.92 28.00
N ASN A 83 -30.19 14.77 27.92
CA ASN A 83 -30.10 13.75 28.95
C ASN A 83 -29.06 12.71 28.53
N VAL A 84 -27.79 13.16 28.32
CA VAL A 84 -26.70 12.31 28.75
C VAL A 84 -26.90 12.23 30.27
N ALA A 85 -27.70 11.24 30.73
CA ALA A 85 -27.64 10.83 32.09
C ALA A 85 -26.17 10.83 32.49
N ASN A 86 -25.84 11.42 33.63
CA ASN A 86 -24.51 11.31 34.19
C ASN A 86 -24.18 9.81 34.25
N ILE A 87 -23.59 9.30 33.18
CA ILE A 87 -22.97 8.00 33.22
C ILE A 87 -21.76 8.23 34.13
N GLU A 88 -21.91 7.87 35.39
CA GLU A 88 -20.79 7.76 36.29
C GLU A 88 -19.86 6.71 35.67
N VAL A 89 -18.90 7.20 34.88
CA VAL A 89 -17.85 6.35 34.38
C VAL A 89 -16.95 6.02 35.54
N ASP A 90 -16.97 4.77 35.98
CA ASP A 90 -16.04 4.26 36.98
C ASP A 90 -14.61 4.63 36.52
N LYS A 91 -14.05 5.61 37.21
CA LYS A 91 -12.67 6.02 36.91
C LYS A 91 -11.74 4.89 37.33
N ILE A 92 -11.12 4.25 36.36
CA ILE A 92 -10.07 3.28 36.65
C ILE A 92 -9.00 3.99 37.47
N PRO A 93 -8.67 3.49 38.69
CA PRO A 93 -7.64 4.09 39.50
C PRO A 93 -6.33 4.20 38.72
N SER A 94 -5.76 5.38 38.64
CA SER A 94 -4.47 5.61 38.01
C SER A 94 -3.40 5.72 39.10
N SER A 95 -2.28 5.04 38.92
CA SER A 95 -1.13 5.12 39.83
C SER A 95 -0.37 6.45 39.72
N PHE A 96 -0.76 7.31 38.79
CA PHE A 96 -0.16 8.63 38.58
C PHE A 96 -1.24 9.68 38.37
N ASP A 97 -0.91 10.92 38.74
CA ASP A 97 -1.80 12.07 38.52
C ASP A 97 -1.74 12.51 37.06
N ARG A 98 -2.84 12.33 36.34
CA ARG A 98 -2.94 12.70 34.92
C ARG A 98 -3.12 14.20 34.68
N THR A 99 -3.28 15.00 35.75
CA THR A 99 -3.35 16.47 35.66
C THR A 99 -1.96 17.10 35.66
N VAL A 100 -0.94 16.32 36.01
CA VAL A 100 0.44 16.76 36.01
C VAL A 100 1.09 16.30 34.71
N GLU A 101 1.62 17.24 33.94
CA GLU A 101 2.35 16.93 32.72
C GLU A 101 3.62 16.15 33.04
N PRO A 102 3.91 15.03 32.34
CA PRO A 102 5.16 14.31 32.55
C PRO A 102 6.36 15.22 32.28
N VAL A 103 7.40 15.07 33.08
CA VAL A 103 8.67 15.78 32.84
C VAL A 103 9.25 15.28 31.52
N ASP A 104 9.71 16.21 30.70
CA ASP A 104 10.40 15.86 29.45
C ASP A 104 11.55 14.89 29.71
N GLY A 105 11.60 13.82 28.96
CA GLY A 105 12.73 12.90 28.99
C GLY A 105 14.00 13.56 28.44
N PRO A 106 15.16 12.95 28.65
CA PRO A 106 16.39 13.43 28.03
C PRO A 106 16.21 13.47 26.51
N GLN A 107 16.66 14.53 25.87
CA GLN A 107 16.60 14.63 24.41
C GLN A 107 17.37 13.44 23.80
N PRO A 108 16.77 12.70 22.86
CA PRO A 108 17.44 11.59 22.20
C PRO A 108 18.65 12.10 21.42
N GLY A 109 19.78 11.47 21.60
CA GLY A 109 20.96 11.74 20.78
C GLY A 109 20.72 11.34 19.33
N LEU A 110 21.16 12.15 18.39
CA LEU A 110 21.13 11.80 16.95
C LEU A 110 22.24 10.78 16.68
N ASN A 111 21.84 9.57 16.35
CA ASN A 111 22.76 8.51 15.92
C ASN A 111 22.58 8.25 14.43
N LEU A 112 23.45 8.85 13.62
CA LEU A 112 23.40 8.68 12.16
C LEU A 112 24.10 7.39 11.76
N PRO A 113 23.53 6.59 10.84
CA PRO A 113 24.22 5.42 10.30
C PRO A 113 25.46 5.83 9.52
N SER A 114 26.45 4.96 9.48
CA SER A 114 27.63 5.15 8.64
C SER A 114 27.25 5.02 7.18
N VAL A 115 27.56 6.03 6.38
CA VAL A 115 27.35 6.01 4.93
C VAL A 115 28.65 5.55 4.27
N TRP A 116 28.55 4.51 3.45
CA TRP A 116 29.64 4.09 2.57
C TRP A 116 29.45 4.70 1.17
N LYS A 117 30.55 4.87 0.46
CA LYS A 117 30.59 5.37 -0.92
C LYS A 117 31.39 4.40 -1.79
N HIS A 118 30.92 4.18 -3.01
CA HIS A 118 31.66 3.49 -4.04
C HIS A 118 31.52 4.22 -5.37
N ASP A 119 32.66 4.48 -6.02
CA ASP A 119 32.71 5.12 -7.32
C ASP A 119 32.93 4.06 -8.40
N TYR A 120 32.02 4.00 -9.35
CA TYR A 120 32.13 3.15 -10.54
C TYR A 120 32.69 3.94 -11.73
N ASP A 121 33.13 3.21 -12.75
CA ASP A 121 33.54 3.83 -14.02
C ASP A 121 32.40 4.65 -14.63
N LYS A 122 32.75 5.62 -15.45
CA LYS A 122 31.82 6.53 -16.14
C LYS A 122 31.06 7.51 -15.27
N GLY A 123 31.56 7.78 -14.09
CA GLY A 123 30.99 8.81 -13.21
C GLY A 123 29.75 8.38 -12.42
N VAL A 124 29.49 7.08 -12.30
CA VAL A 124 28.42 6.57 -11.43
C VAL A 124 28.94 6.49 -10.01
N GLU A 125 28.30 7.22 -9.10
CA GLU A 125 28.59 7.20 -7.67
C GLU A 125 27.47 6.46 -6.93
N VAL A 126 27.82 5.55 -6.06
CA VAL A 126 26.85 4.81 -5.22
C VAL A 126 27.10 5.11 -3.76
N TYR A 127 26.05 5.47 -3.07
CA TYR A 127 26.04 5.72 -1.63
C TYR A 127 25.10 4.73 -0.95
N GLY A 128 25.44 4.28 0.23
CA GLY A 128 24.55 3.42 0.97
C GLY A 128 24.78 3.45 2.47
N ALA A 129 23.75 3.11 3.19
CA ALA A 129 23.80 2.91 4.64
C ALA A 129 23.19 1.55 4.98
N ILE A 130 23.74 0.92 6.01
CA ILE A 130 23.25 -0.38 6.49
C ILE A 130 22.26 -0.11 7.61
N HIS A 131 21.05 -0.67 7.44
CA HIS A 131 20.02 -0.73 8.46
C HIS A 131 19.44 -2.15 8.42
N ASP A 132 19.85 -2.99 9.36
CA ASP A 132 19.66 -4.45 9.30
C ASP A 132 18.56 -4.98 10.25
N GLU A 133 17.73 -4.10 10.80
CA GLU A 133 16.60 -4.49 11.65
C GLU A 133 15.56 -5.31 10.88
N LEU A 134 15.39 -5.03 9.60
CA LEU A 134 14.46 -5.74 8.72
C LEU A 134 15.18 -6.21 7.44
N PRO A 135 14.79 -7.37 6.88
CA PRO A 135 15.39 -7.90 5.66
C PRO A 135 14.87 -7.18 4.40
N LEU A 136 14.97 -5.87 4.38
CA LEU A 136 14.47 -4.98 3.33
C LEU A 136 15.62 -4.23 2.68
N ILE A 137 15.48 -3.92 1.40
CA ILE A 137 16.38 -3.02 0.66
C ILE A 137 15.53 -1.95 -0.02
N SER A 138 15.93 -0.71 0.21
CA SER A 138 15.46 0.44 -0.57
C SER A 138 16.63 0.97 -1.36
N PHE A 139 16.47 1.17 -2.66
CA PHE A 139 17.49 1.78 -3.49
C PHE A 139 16.86 2.74 -4.49
N GLY A 140 17.66 3.71 -4.92
CA GLY A 140 17.24 4.68 -5.90
C GLY A 140 18.35 5.00 -6.91
N ILE A 141 17.95 5.34 -8.12
CA ILE A 141 18.82 5.84 -9.16
C ILE A 141 18.39 7.28 -9.46
N ASN A 142 19.33 8.20 -9.32
CA ASN A 142 19.13 9.60 -9.68
C ASN A 142 19.92 9.89 -10.94
N ILE A 143 19.23 10.31 -11.99
CA ILE A 143 19.83 10.66 -13.30
C ILE A 143 19.70 12.17 -13.46
N GLU A 144 20.80 12.87 -13.67
CA GLU A 144 20.78 14.29 -13.96
C GLU A 144 19.97 14.57 -15.24
N GLY A 145 19.07 15.54 -15.18
CA GLY A 145 18.15 15.85 -16.27
C GLY A 145 16.87 16.47 -15.74
N GLY A 146 15.73 15.98 -16.16
CA GLY A 146 14.43 16.42 -15.71
C GLY A 146 13.83 17.57 -16.49
N MET A 147 12.75 18.15 -15.98
CA MET A 147 11.94 19.14 -16.70
C MET A 147 12.69 20.39 -17.16
N MET A 148 13.79 20.76 -16.49
CA MET A 148 14.58 21.94 -16.87
C MET A 148 15.35 21.74 -18.18
N LEU A 149 15.52 20.50 -18.64
CA LEU A 149 16.16 20.17 -19.90
C LEU A 149 15.17 19.95 -21.03
N ASP A 150 13.87 20.03 -20.77
CA ASP A 150 12.86 19.97 -21.83
C ASP A 150 13.03 21.14 -22.81
N ASP A 151 12.86 20.82 -24.08
CA ASP A 151 12.75 21.85 -25.12
C ASP A 151 11.53 22.75 -24.79
N PRO A 152 11.68 24.07 -24.81
CA PRO A 152 10.56 24.99 -24.55
C PRO A 152 9.33 24.76 -25.42
N GLU A 153 9.48 24.20 -26.60
CA GLU A 153 8.36 23.83 -27.49
C GLU A 153 7.78 22.43 -27.20
N LYS A 154 8.42 21.68 -26.30
CA LYS A 154 8.03 20.29 -25.95
C LYS A 154 8.07 20.05 -24.44
N ILE A 155 7.58 21.03 -23.69
CA ILE A 155 7.51 20.93 -22.22
C ILE A 155 6.68 19.72 -21.82
N GLY A 156 7.21 18.91 -20.88
CA GLY A 156 6.56 17.72 -20.35
C GLY A 156 7.11 16.39 -20.91
N VAL A 157 8.09 16.45 -21.85
CA VAL A 157 8.72 15.23 -22.39
C VAL A 157 9.37 14.39 -21.30
N ALA A 158 10.08 15.02 -20.36
CA ALA A 158 10.71 14.31 -19.25
C ALA A 158 9.68 13.57 -18.38
N ASN A 159 8.52 14.18 -18.08
CA ASN A 159 7.43 13.52 -17.37
C ASN A 159 6.86 12.35 -18.17
N LEU A 160 6.58 12.57 -19.46
CA LEU A 160 6.05 11.53 -20.32
C LEU A 160 6.97 10.32 -20.40
N ILE A 161 8.29 10.54 -20.42
CA ILE A 161 9.27 9.44 -20.42
C ILE A 161 9.11 8.57 -19.17
N THR A 162 9.06 9.18 -17.98
CA THR A 162 8.93 8.41 -16.73
C THR A 162 7.60 7.67 -16.64
N ASP A 163 6.50 8.27 -17.10
CA ASP A 163 5.21 7.61 -17.17
C ASP A 163 5.26 6.40 -18.12
N MET A 164 5.90 6.56 -19.29
CA MET A 164 5.99 5.50 -20.28
C MET A 164 6.95 4.36 -19.89
N MET A 165 7.96 4.61 -19.06
CA MET A 165 8.91 3.57 -18.64
C MET A 165 8.23 2.45 -17.84
N MET A 166 7.07 2.72 -17.21
CA MET A 166 6.29 1.71 -16.50
C MET A 166 5.28 0.97 -17.42
N GLU A 167 5.13 1.39 -18.66
CA GLU A 167 4.21 0.79 -19.64
C GLU A 167 4.81 -0.42 -20.37
N GLY A 168 5.76 -1.10 -19.76
CA GLY A 168 6.38 -2.31 -20.25
C GLY A 168 7.80 -2.14 -20.74
N THR A 169 8.38 -3.24 -21.20
CA THR A 169 9.75 -3.33 -21.70
C THR A 169 9.78 -4.02 -23.06
N ALA A 170 10.95 -4.15 -23.66
CA ALA A 170 11.11 -4.92 -24.91
C ALA A 170 10.66 -6.40 -24.75
N ASN A 171 10.65 -6.93 -23.53
CA ASN A 171 10.41 -8.33 -23.23
C ASN A 171 9.19 -8.58 -22.35
N LYS A 172 8.51 -7.54 -21.91
CA LYS A 172 7.35 -7.63 -21.01
C LYS A 172 6.29 -6.59 -21.40
N THR A 173 5.07 -7.02 -21.51
CA THR A 173 3.91 -6.13 -21.56
C THR A 173 3.74 -5.40 -20.22
N PRO A 174 2.95 -4.31 -20.14
CA PRO A 174 2.67 -3.63 -18.88
C PRO A 174 2.19 -4.58 -17.78
N LEU A 175 1.24 -5.45 -18.10
CA LEU A 175 0.69 -6.41 -17.15
C LEU A 175 1.75 -7.42 -16.67
N GLU A 176 2.56 -7.98 -17.58
CA GLU A 176 3.62 -8.91 -17.22
C GLU A 176 4.72 -8.25 -16.37
N LEU A 177 4.98 -6.96 -16.56
CA LEU A 177 5.91 -6.20 -15.72
C LEU A 177 5.33 -6.00 -14.32
N GLU A 178 4.08 -5.59 -14.21
CA GLU A 178 3.38 -5.39 -12.95
C GLU A 178 3.30 -6.71 -12.15
N GLU A 179 2.88 -7.80 -12.80
CA GLU A 179 2.83 -9.14 -12.18
C GLU A 179 4.22 -9.62 -11.71
N ALA A 180 5.28 -9.32 -12.46
CA ALA A 180 6.64 -9.69 -12.07
C ALA A 180 7.12 -8.90 -10.85
N ILE A 181 6.79 -7.61 -10.76
CA ILE A 181 7.10 -6.75 -9.59
C ILE A 181 6.35 -7.25 -8.36
N ASP A 182 5.05 -7.49 -8.50
CA ASP A 182 4.17 -7.96 -7.42
C ASP A 182 4.58 -9.34 -6.89
N ALA A 183 4.95 -10.26 -7.77
CA ALA A 183 5.41 -11.61 -7.39
C ALA A 183 6.69 -11.57 -6.52
N LEU A 184 7.51 -10.53 -6.67
CA LEU A 184 8.68 -10.31 -5.83
C LEU A 184 8.36 -9.60 -4.50
N GLY A 185 7.11 -9.15 -4.30
CA GLY A 185 6.75 -8.29 -3.18
C GLY A 185 7.55 -6.98 -3.20
N SER A 186 7.79 -6.47 -4.39
CA SER A 186 8.60 -5.27 -4.63
C SER A 186 7.71 -4.11 -5.06
N SER A 187 8.27 -2.91 -5.02
CA SER A 187 7.68 -1.74 -5.67
C SER A 187 8.75 -1.01 -6.45
N ILE A 188 8.41 -0.55 -7.64
CA ILE A 188 9.27 0.28 -8.47
C ILE A 188 8.44 1.50 -8.87
N SER A 189 9.01 2.68 -8.72
CA SER A 189 8.38 3.93 -9.13
C SER A 189 9.38 4.82 -9.84
N MET A 190 8.91 5.56 -10.83
CA MET A 190 9.71 6.50 -11.59
C MET A 190 9.02 7.85 -11.60
N PHE A 191 9.77 8.90 -11.39
CA PHE A 191 9.22 10.25 -11.43
C PHE A 191 10.27 11.27 -11.87
N THR A 192 9.79 12.32 -12.50
CA THR A 192 10.62 13.42 -12.98
C THR A 192 10.58 14.59 -12.01
N GLY A 193 11.74 15.01 -11.56
CA GLY A 193 11.94 16.25 -10.83
C GLY A 193 12.30 17.41 -11.75
N LYS A 194 12.61 18.55 -11.15
CA LYS A 194 13.05 19.75 -11.91
C LYS A 194 14.37 19.48 -12.64
N SER A 195 15.34 18.90 -11.96
CA SER A 195 16.73 18.71 -12.44
C SER A 195 17.16 17.24 -12.48
N SER A 196 16.27 16.30 -12.21
CA SER A 196 16.60 14.88 -12.20
C SER A 196 15.41 14.00 -12.56
N ILE A 197 15.71 12.84 -13.11
CA ILE A 197 14.79 11.70 -13.18
C ILE A 197 15.17 10.75 -12.06
N ASN A 198 14.19 10.28 -11.32
CA ASN A 198 14.39 9.43 -10.18
C ASN A 198 13.67 8.10 -10.39
N ILE A 199 14.37 7.02 -10.10
CA ILE A 199 13.84 5.67 -10.06
C ILE A 199 14.01 5.22 -8.61
N GLU A 200 12.93 4.81 -7.97
CA GLU A 200 12.94 4.31 -6.60
C GLU A 200 12.41 2.88 -6.57
N ALA A 201 13.08 2.02 -5.86
CA ALA A 201 12.67 0.65 -5.68
C ALA A 201 12.79 0.22 -4.22
N PHE A 202 11.83 -0.60 -3.81
CA PHE A 202 11.77 -1.21 -2.50
C PHE A 202 11.52 -2.70 -2.66
N THR A 203 12.29 -3.55 -1.94
CA THR A 203 12.21 -4.99 -2.11
C THR A 203 12.64 -5.74 -0.86
N LEU A 204 12.29 -7.02 -0.80
CA LEU A 204 12.90 -7.94 0.16
C LEU A 204 14.36 -8.21 -0.21
N LYS A 205 15.24 -8.28 0.78
CA LYS A 205 16.68 -8.54 0.59
C LYS A 205 16.95 -9.77 -0.30
N ARG A 206 16.15 -10.83 -0.15
CA ARG A 206 16.27 -12.07 -0.93
C ARG A 206 15.94 -11.88 -2.42
N ASN A 207 15.11 -10.89 -2.76
CA ASN A 207 14.62 -10.63 -4.11
C ASN A 207 15.32 -9.43 -4.77
N PHE A 208 16.41 -8.92 -4.16
CA PHE A 208 17.11 -7.73 -4.63
C PHE A 208 17.60 -7.82 -6.07
N ASN A 209 18.26 -8.94 -6.41
CA ASN A 209 18.85 -9.09 -7.76
C ASN A 209 17.76 -9.17 -8.84
N GLU A 210 16.68 -9.87 -8.56
CA GLU A 210 15.54 -10.00 -9.47
C GLU A 210 14.83 -8.66 -9.63
N THR A 211 14.65 -7.91 -8.55
CA THR A 211 14.05 -6.57 -8.60
C THR A 211 14.96 -5.60 -9.37
N LEU A 212 16.27 -5.63 -9.12
CA LEU A 212 17.24 -4.80 -9.84
C LEU A 212 17.25 -5.08 -11.34
N ALA A 213 16.98 -6.32 -11.74
CA ALA A 213 16.91 -6.71 -13.16
C ALA A 213 15.61 -6.21 -13.84
N LEU A 214 14.58 -5.83 -13.08
CA LEU A 214 13.37 -5.21 -13.61
C LEU A 214 13.49 -3.69 -13.75
N VAL A 215 14.44 -3.06 -13.03
CA VAL A 215 14.76 -1.64 -13.11
C VAL A 215 15.64 -1.36 -14.33
#